data_b1dd2519053c96667ea7019243daa04e
#
_entry.id   b1dd2519053c96667ea7019243daa04e
#
_cell.length_a   1.000
_cell.length_b   1.000
_cell.length_c   1.000
_cell.angle_alpha   90.00
_cell.angle_beta   90.00
_cell.angle_gamma   90.00
#
_symmetry.space_group_name_H-M   'P 1'
#
loop_
_entity.id
_entity.type
_entity.pdbx_description
1 polymer ?
#
loop_
_entity_poly.entity_id
_entity_poly.type
_entity_poly.pdbx_seq_one_letter_code
_entity_poly.pdbx_strand_id
1 'polypeptide(L)'
;MNKKIITLLILVGLFMTALTASAQVAFDWPYKTVDGTIVTQVPERPAGQQPALGLTAPKLKVVRVGFVGLGMRGPDAVRRFTHINGTQVMALCDHERERADTCNTILRAASMPPADIYYGEDGYKKLCERKDIDLVYIAPDWLHPFVVA
;
A
#
# COMPACT_ATOMS: atom_id res chain seq x y z
N MET A 1 -1.44 56.55 25.38
CA MET A 1 -1.01 55.21 25.04
C MET A 1 0.35 55.29 24.34
N ASN A 2 1.34 54.56 24.83
CA ASN A 2 2.75 54.72 24.43
C ASN A 2 2.93 54.17 22.98
N LYS A 3 3.51 55.01 22.04
CA LYS A 3 3.73 54.60 20.62
C LYS A 3 4.39 53.22 20.49
N LYS A 4 5.31 52.87 21.39
CA LYS A 4 5.97 51.57 21.44
C LYS A 4 4.99 50.40 21.69
N ILE A 5 3.94 50.60 22.50
CA ILE A 5 2.91 49.57 22.80
C ILE A 5 2.00 49.37 21.59
N ILE A 6 1.68 50.46 20.86
CA ILE A 6 0.86 50.37 19.64
C ILE A 6 1.63 49.62 18.55
N THR A 7 2.92 49.88 18.37
CA THR A 7 3.76 49.20 17.39
C THR A 7 3.91 47.71 17.72
N LEU A 8 4.06 47.36 19.00
CA LEU A 8 4.13 45.97 19.45
C LEU A 8 2.83 45.20 19.21
N LEU A 9 1.67 45.84 19.49
CA LEU A 9 0.34 45.22 19.24
C LEU A 9 0.08 45.00 17.75
N ILE A 10 0.52 45.92 16.88
CA ILE A 10 0.40 45.78 15.43
C ILE A 10 1.32 44.63 14.94
N LEU A 11 2.54 44.52 15.43
CA LEU A 11 3.46 43.46 15.08
C LEU A 11 2.95 42.09 15.53
N VAL A 12 2.40 41.97 16.74
CA VAL A 12 1.81 40.74 17.26
C VAL A 12 0.53 40.37 16.46
N GLY A 13 -0.29 41.36 16.11
CA GLY A 13 -1.46 41.15 15.24
C GLY A 13 -1.10 40.63 13.85
N LEU A 14 -0.06 41.19 13.22
CA LEU A 14 0.45 40.72 11.91
C LEU A 14 1.05 39.29 12.03
N PHE A 15 1.70 38.97 13.14
CA PHE A 15 2.27 37.63 13.34
C PHE A 15 1.20 36.55 13.58
N MET A 16 0.10 36.92 14.26
CA MET A 16 -1.02 35.99 14.48
C MET A 16 -1.84 35.71 13.24
N THR A 17 -1.91 36.66 12.28
CA THR A 17 -2.60 36.43 11.00
C THR A 17 -1.77 35.57 10.04
N ALA A 18 -0.45 35.53 10.19
CA ALA A 18 0.43 34.68 9.40
C ALA A 18 0.40 33.20 9.84
N LEU A 19 -0.05 32.88 11.07
CA LEU A 19 -0.10 31.51 11.57
C LEU A 19 -1.41 30.75 11.22
N THR A 20 -2.39 31.40 10.59
CA THR A 20 -3.66 30.77 10.20
C THR A 20 -3.78 30.48 8.71
N ALA A 21 -2.72 30.70 7.92
CA ALA A 21 -2.63 30.09 6.61
C ALA A 21 -2.23 28.61 6.80
N SER A 22 -3.15 27.80 7.32
CA SER A 22 -3.13 26.37 7.02
C SER A 22 -3.23 26.29 5.51
N ALA A 23 -2.13 25.96 4.84
CA ALA A 23 -2.15 25.54 3.46
C ALA A 23 -3.07 24.32 3.44
N GLN A 24 -4.37 24.53 3.20
CA GLN A 24 -5.22 23.48 2.70
C GLN A 24 -4.56 23.07 1.39
N VAL A 25 -3.86 21.94 1.43
CA VAL A 25 -3.50 21.24 0.21
C VAL A 25 -4.84 20.99 -0.47
N ALA A 26 -5.17 21.82 -1.45
CA ALA A 26 -6.33 21.59 -2.29
C ALA A 26 -6.06 20.25 -2.97
N PHE A 27 -6.67 19.20 -2.45
CA PHE A 27 -6.64 17.90 -3.09
C PHE A 27 -7.48 18.07 -4.35
N ASP A 28 -6.79 18.14 -5.48
CA ASP A 28 -7.44 18.26 -6.78
C ASP A 28 -8.05 16.90 -7.14
N TRP A 29 -9.31 16.73 -6.73
CA TRP A 29 -10.04 15.51 -7.03
C TRP A 29 -10.21 15.37 -8.53
N PRO A 30 -9.96 14.20 -9.11
CA PRO A 30 -10.07 13.97 -10.56
C PRO A 30 -11.54 13.91 -11.02
N TYR A 31 -12.41 14.70 -10.40
CA TYR A 31 -13.79 14.82 -10.82
C TYR A 31 -14.35 16.22 -10.54
N LYS A 32 -15.34 16.61 -11.31
CA LYS A 32 -16.16 17.81 -11.09
C LYS A 32 -17.63 17.40 -11.04
N THR A 33 -18.43 18.15 -10.29
CA THR A 33 -19.88 18.01 -10.34
C THR A 33 -20.44 19.04 -11.32
N VAL A 34 -21.11 18.58 -12.37
CA VAL A 34 -21.78 19.42 -13.36
C VAL A 34 -23.26 19.01 -13.36
N ASP A 35 -24.16 19.95 -13.07
CA ASP A 35 -25.60 19.71 -13.01
C ASP A 35 -26.00 18.50 -12.17
N GLY A 36 -25.33 18.31 -11.01
CA GLY A 36 -25.58 17.18 -10.11
C GLY A 36 -24.97 15.85 -10.57
N THR A 37 -24.33 15.81 -11.72
CA THR A 37 -23.64 14.62 -12.23
C THR A 37 -22.14 14.70 -11.97
N ILE A 38 -21.56 13.60 -11.47
CA ILE A 38 -20.11 13.51 -11.27
C ILE A 38 -19.45 13.23 -12.63
N VAL A 39 -18.63 14.17 -13.08
CA VAL A 39 -17.82 14.04 -14.28
C VAL A 39 -16.37 13.82 -13.89
N THR A 40 -15.80 12.68 -14.24
CA THR A 40 -14.41 12.35 -13.96
C THR A 40 -13.46 13.07 -14.93
N GLN A 41 -12.39 13.64 -14.40
CA GLN A 41 -11.28 14.21 -15.18
C GLN A 41 -10.09 13.24 -15.16
N VAL A 42 -10.33 12.01 -15.56
CA VAL A 42 -9.24 11.03 -15.67
C VAL A 42 -8.35 11.46 -16.84
N PRO A 43 -7.06 11.72 -16.62
CA PRO A 43 -6.16 12.06 -17.72
C PRO A 43 -6.13 10.92 -18.75
N GLU A 44 -5.93 11.29 -20.00
CA GLU A 44 -5.76 10.28 -21.04
C GLU A 44 -4.60 9.34 -20.67
N ARG A 45 -4.82 8.07 -20.94
CA ARG A 45 -3.84 7.03 -20.64
C ARG A 45 -2.59 7.27 -21.49
N PRO A 46 -1.38 7.26 -20.90
CA PRO A 46 -0.15 7.39 -21.66
C PRO A 46 -0.07 6.36 -22.81
N ALA A 47 0.54 6.76 -23.90
CA ALA A 47 0.72 5.87 -25.05
C ALA A 47 1.48 4.58 -24.62
N GLY A 48 0.93 3.43 -25.00
CA GLY A 48 1.51 2.12 -24.63
C GLY A 48 0.99 1.51 -23.33
N GLN A 49 0.26 2.25 -22.50
CA GLN A 49 -0.43 1.64 -21.36
C GLN A 49 -1.63 0.81 -21.80
N GLN A 50 -1.67 -0.43 -21.34
CA GLN A 50 -2.81 -1.32 -21.55
C GLN A 50 -3.78 -1.23 -20.36
N PRO A 51 -5.11 -1.33 -20.59
CA PRO A 51 -6.06 -1.48 -19.50
C PRO A 51 -5.84 -2.82 -18.80
N ALA A 52 -5.89 -2.83 -17.46
CA ALA A 52 -5.85 -4.08 -16.70
C ALA A 52 -7.11 -4.95 -16.93
N LEU A 53 -8.19 -4.36 -17.45
CA LEU A 53 -9.40 -5.07 -17.84
C LEU A 53 -9.08 -6.06 -18.98
N GLY A 54 -9.35 -7.33 -18.73
CA GLY A 54 -9.08 -8.38 -19.72
C GLY A 54 -7.66 -8.94 -19.71
N LEU A 55 -6.77 -8.49 -18.81
CA LEU A 55 -5.52 -9.18 -18.56
C LEU A 55 -5.83 -10.56 -17.99
N THR A 56 -5.35 -11.59 -18.66
CA THR A 56 -5.47 -12.97 -18.22
C THR A 56 -4.11 -13.59 -18.07
N ALA A 57 -3.93 -14.39 -17.01
CA ALA A 57 -2.75 -15.22 -16.86
C ALA A 57 -3.03 -16.62 -17.40
N PRO A 58 -2.01 -17.35 -17.91
CA PRO A 58 -2.18 -18.74 -18.27
C PRO A 58 -2.61 -19.56 -17.06
N LYS A 59 -3.40 -20.62 -17.31
CA LYS A 59 -3.84 -21.53 -16.24
C LYS A 59 -2.62 -22.23 -15.64
N LEU A 60 -2.36 -21.99 -14.36
CA LEU A 60 -1.30 -22.65 -13.59
C LEU A 60 -1.87 -23.85 -12.82
N LYS A 61 -1.09 -24.92 -12.69
CA LYS A 61 -1.44 -26.05 -11.82
C LYS A 61 -1.33 -25.67 -10.34
N VAL A 62 -0.33 -24.86 -10.00
CA VAL A 62 -0.08 -24.30 -8.69
C VAL A 62 0.22 -22.84 -8.85
N VAL A 63 -0.45 -21.98 -8.10
CA VAL A 63 -0.17 -20.53 -8.00
C VAL A 63 0.78 -20.32 -6.82
N ARG A 64 1.98 -19.81 -7.09
CA ARG A 64 3.00 -19.55 -6.08
C ARG A 64 2.84 -18.12 -5.58
N VAL A 65 2.62 -17.99 -4.28
CA VAL A 65 2.16 -16.72 -3.68
C VAL A 65 3.23 -16.15 -2.74
N GLY A 66 3.53 -14.87 -2.92
CA GLY A 66 4.26 -14.06 -1.95
C GLY A 66 3.31 -13.12 -1.20
N PHE A 67 3.54 -12.91 0.08
CA PHE A 67 2.78 -11.98 0.91
C PHE A 67 3.64 -10.81 1.33
N VAL A 68 3.13 -9.60 1.15
CA VAL A 68 3.75 -8.36 1.63
C VAL A 68 2.78 -7.65 2.58
N GLY A 69 3.21 -7.45 3.83
CA GLY A 69 2.40 -6.93 4.91
C GLY A 69 1.68 -8.02 5.71
N LEU A 70 2.22 -8.32 6.89
CA LEU A 70 1.75 -9.41 7.77
C LEU A 70 1.27 -8.86 9.13
N GLY A 71 0.79 -7.61 9.12
CA GLY A 71 0.17 -6.98 10.28
C GLY A 71 -1.21 -7.57 10.59
N MET A 72 -2.18 -6.73 10.88
CA MET A 72 -3.50 -7.15 11.35
C MET A 72 -4.23 -8.10 10.37
N ARG A 73 -4.13 -7.89 9.06
CA ARG A 73 -4.85 -8.65 8.03
C ARG A 73 -4.04 -9.80 7.42
N GLY A 74 -2.70 -9.70 7.47
CA GLY A 74 -1.80 -10.65 6.81
C GLY A 74 -1.94 -12.08 7.31
N PRO A 75 -1.89 -12.37 8.62
CA PRO A 75 -2.00 -13.73 9.15
C PRO A 75 -3.30 -14.43 8.76
N ASP A 76 -4.42 -13.71 8.74
CA ASP A 76 -5.71 -14.26 8.30
C ASP A 76 -5.74 -14.53 6.80
N ALA A 77 -5.08 -13.71 6.00
CA ALA A 77 -4.92 -13.96 4.58
C ALA A 77 -4.08 -15.23 4.36
N VAL A 78 -2.91 -15.35 5.00
CA VAL A 78 -2.08 -16.56 4.93
C VAL A 78 -2.87 -17.79 5.33
N ARG A 79 -3.62 -17.75 6.44
CA ARG A 79 -4.47 -18.86 6.88
C ARG A 79 -5.51 -19.24 5.82
N ARG A 80 -6.19 -18.29 5.20
CA ARG A 80 -7.15 -18.57 4.12
C ARG A 80 -6.50 -19.27 2.93
N PHE A 81 -5.29 -18.86 2.56
CA PHE A 81 -4.56 -19.50 1.46
C PHE A 81 -4.17 -20.94 1.72
N THR A 82 -4.04 -21.37 3.00
CA THR A 82 -3.80 -22.77 3.31
C THR A 82 -4.99 -23.69 2.98
N HIS A 83 -6.18 -23.12 2.77
CA HIS A 83 -7.40 -23.84 2.40
C HIS A 83 -7.74 -23.74 0.90
N ILE A 84 -6.92 -23.07 0.10
CA ILE A 84 -7.14 -22.94 -1.34
C ILE A 84 -6.31 -23.99 -2.06
N ASN A 85 -6.98 -24.93 -2.69
CA ASN A 85 -6.31 -25.96 -3.48
C ASN A 85 -5.58 -25.34 -4.68
N GLY A 86 -4.37 -25.82 -4.94
CA GLY A 86 -3.55 -25.29 -6.04
C GLY A 86 -2.84 -23.98 -5.72
N THR A 87 -2.66 -23.64 -4.45
CA THR A 87 -1.80 -22.53 -4.02
C THR A 87 -0.62 -23.04 -3.19
N GLN A 88 0.49 -22.32 -3.27
CA GLN A 88 1.66 -22.54 -2.43
C GLN A 88 2.21 -21.18 -1.98
N VAL A 89 2.36 -21.02 -0.67
CA VAL A 89 2.99 -19.81 -0.12
C VAL A 89 4.51 -19.97 -0.21
N MET A 90 5.16 -19.11 -0.99
CA MET A 90 6.60 -19.16 -1.26
C MET A 90 7.39 -18.16 -0.45
N ALA A 91 6.80 -17.00 -0.14
CA ALA A 91 7.49 -15.91 0.51
C ALA A 91 6.56 -15.11 1.44
N LEU A 92 7.10 -14.69 2.56
CA LEU A 92 6.45 -13.87 3.58
C LEU A 92 7.32 -12.65 3.86
N CYS A 93 6.75 -11.46 3.72
CA CYS A 93 7.46 -10.20 3.91
C CYS A 93 6.70 -9.26 4.84
N ASP A 94 7.39 -8.76 5.84
CA ASP A 94 6.92 -7.65 6.69
C ASP A 94 8.10 -6.79 7.11
N HIS A 95 7.85 -5.58 7.59
CA HIS A 95 8.89 -4.77 8.21
C HIS A 95 9.49 -5.49 9.44
N GLU A 96 8.64 -6.15 10.21
CA GLU A 96 9.01 -6.90 11.41
C GLU A 96 9.10 -8.40 11.12
N ARG A 97 10.29 -8.97 11.35
CA ARG A 97 10.56 -10.39 11.08
C ARG A 97 9.63 -11.33 11.85
N GLU A 98 9.30 -10.99 13.10
CA GLU A 98 8.47 -11.82 13.97
C GLU A 98 7.08 -12.10 13.39
N ARG A 99 6.55 -11.16 12.61
CA ARG A 99 5.27 -11.34 11.92
C ARG A 99 5.35 -12.40 10.83
N ALA A 100 6.44 -12.43 10.10
CA ALA A 100 6.68 -13.45 9.08
C ALA A 100 6.92 -14.83 9.74
N ASP A 101 7.68 -14.87 10.83
CA ASP A 101 7.89 -16.11 11.61
C ASP A 101 6.55 -16.66 12.15
N THR A 102 5.68 -15.78 12.64
CA THR A 102 4.31 -16.16 13.08
C THR A 102 3.51 -16.75 11.93
N CYS A 103 3.55 -16.18 10.73
CA CYS A 103 2.87 -16.72 9.57
C CYS A 103 3.43 -18.07 9.13
N ASN A 104 4.73 -18.31 9.27
CA ASN A 104 5.31 -19.63 9.05
C ASN A 104 4.81 -20.69 10.05
N THR A 105 4.41 -20.30 11.26
CA THR A 105 3.76 -21.25 12.20
C THR A 105 2.37 -21.66 11.70
N ILE A 106 1.64 -20.75 11.02
CA ILE A 106 0.35 -21.04 10.40
C ILE A 106 0.54 -22.06 9.27
N LEU A 107 1.54 -21.90 8.42
CA LEU A 107 1.84 -22.83 7.33
C LEU A 107 2.19 -24.23 7.88
N ARG A 108 3.05 -24.29 8.88
CA ARG A 108 3.42 -25.57 9.55
C ARG A 108 2.21 -26.26 10.16
N ALA A 109 1.32 -25.52 10.83
CA ALA A 109 0.09 -26.09 11.40
C ALA A 109 -0.84 -26.66 10.32
N ALA A 110 -0.80 -26.12 9.11
CA ALA A 110 -1.52 -26.63 7.95
C ALA A 110 -0.75 -27.70 7.16
N SER A 111 0.37 -28.21 7.68
CA SER A 111 1.25 -29.17 7.01
C SER A 111 1.78 -28.69 5.65
N MET A 112 1.90 -27.39 5.48
CA MET A 112 2.50 -26.77 4.29
C MET A 112 4.01 -26.52 4.49
N PRO A 113 4.79 -26.52 3.42
CA PRO A 113 6.19 -26.12 3.49
C PRO A 113 6.35 -24.70 4.06
N PRO A 114 7.42 -24.43 4.81
CA PRO A 114 7.73 -23.08 5.25
C PRO A 114 8.05 -22.20 4.05
N ALA A 115 7.66 -20.93 4.14
CA ALA A 115 7.99 -19.91 3.13
C ALA A 115 9.26 -19.15 3.51
N ASP A 116 9.95 -18.61 2.51
CA ASP A 116 11.11 -17.74 2.71
C ASP A 116 10.69 -16.43 3.37
N ILE A 117 11.53 -15.92 4.27
CA ILE A 117 11.24 -14.70 5.03
C ILE A 117 12.06 -13.53 4.49
N TYR A 118 11.36 -12.45 4.21
CA TYR A 118 11.91 -11.14 3.87
C TYR A 118 11.44 -10.13 4.93
N TYR A 119 12.31 -9.22 5.34
CA TYR A 119 11.96 -8.24 6.38
C TYR A 119 12.75 -6.93 6.23
N GLY A 120 12.34 -5.91 6.99
CA GLY A 120 12.91 -4.56 6.93
C GLY A 120 12.34 -3.73 5.77
N GLU A 121 12.88 -2.52 5.63
CA GLU A 121 12.36 -1.52 4.66
C GLU A 121 12.39 -1.99 3.21
N ASP A 122 13.43 -2.72 2.82
CA ASP A 122 13.65 -3.18 1.45
C ASP A 122 13.29 -4.67 1.23
N GLY A 123 12.71 -5.32 2.24
CA GLY A 123 12.35 -6.73 2.17
C GLY A 123 11.41 -7.03 1.00
N TYR A 124 10.43 -6.17 0.76
CA TYR A 124 9.47 -6.34 -0.34
C TYR A 124 10.13 -6.29 -1.72
N LYS A 125 11.17 -5.48 -1.92
CA LYS A 125 11.90 -5.40 -3.19
C LYS A 125 12.51 -6.74 -3.55
N LYS A 126 13.20 -7.38 -2.59
CA LYS A 126 13.80 -8.71 -2.76
C LYS A 126 12.75 -9.78 -3.07
N LEU A 127 11.58 -9.69 -2.46
CA LEU A 127 10.46 -10.59 -2.76
C LEU A 127 9.97 -10.37 -4.20
N CYS A 128 9.81 -9.12 -4.65
CA CYS A 128 9.33 -8.79 -6.00
C CYS A 128 10.34 -9.15 -7.10
N GLU A 129 11.63 -9.26 -6.79
CA GLU A 129 12.67 -9.72 -7.73
C GLU A 129 12.58 -11.22 -8.05
N ARG A 130 11.85 -12.01 -7.25
CA ARG A 130 11.73 -13.46 -7.44
C ARG A 130 10.96 -13.79 -8.71
N LYS A 131 11.49 -14.76 -9.45
CA LYS A 131 10.87 -15.27 -10.69
C LYS A 131 10.01 -16.51 -10.47
N ASP A 132 10.00 -17.04 -9.25
CA ASP A 132 9.24 -18.20 -8.84
C ASP A 132 7.97 -17.82 -8.04
N ILE A 133 7.55 -16.58 -8.08
CA ILE A 133 6.29 -16.07 -7.53
C ILE A 133 5.37 -15.66 -8.69
N ASP A 134 4.15 -16.17 -8.67
CA ASP A 134 3.14 -15.90 -9.68
C ASP A 134 2.15 -14.82 -9.24
N LEU A 135 1.96 -14.68 -7.92
CA LEU A 135 1.02 -13.75 -7.31
C LEU A 135 1.63 -13.10 -6.08
N VAL A 136 1.53 -11.78 -5.97
CA VAL A 136 1.88 -11.06 -4.75
C VAL A 136 0.60 -10.54 -4.09
N TYR A 137 0.36 -10.95 -2.85
CA TYR A 137 -0.72 -10.44 -2.00
C TYR A 137 -0.19 -9.28 -1.17
N ILE A 138 -0.77 -8.10 -1.33
CA ILE A 138 -0.30 -6.86 -0.71
C ILE A 138 -1.32 -6.40 0.33
N ALA A 139 -0.91 -6.29 1.59
CA ALA A 139 -1.78 -5.89 2.70
C ALA A 139 -1.26 -4.73 3.58
N PRO A 140 -0.17 -4.02 3.27
CA PRO A 140 0.22 -2.81 4.00
C PRO A 140 -0.59 -1.59 3.54
N ASP A 141 -0.75 -0.59 4.42
CA ASP A 141 -1.59 0.58 4.15
C ASP A 141 -1.00 1.48 3.05
N TRP A 142 0.27 1.84 3.14
CA TRP A 142 0.92 2.83 2.24
C TRP A 142 1.91 2.24 1.24
N LEU A 143 2.28 0.98 1.37
CA LEU A 143 3.29 0.35 0.50
C LEU A 143 2.74 -0.12 -0.85
N HIS A 144 1.41 -0.14 -1.04
CA HIS A 144 0.78 -0.59 -2.28
C HIS A 144 1.38 0.03 -3.55
N PRO A 145 1.56 1.37 -3.65
CA PRO A 145 2.10 1.96 -4.87
C PRO A 145 3.53 1.49 -5.19
N PHE A 146 4.34 1.24 -4.16
CA PHE A 146 5.74 0.85 -4.34
C PHE A 146 5.92 -0.63 -4.67
N VAL A 147 4.99 -1.48 -4.26
CA VAL A 147 5.04 -2.92 -4.56
C VAL A 147 4.50 -3.21 -5.97
N VAL A 148 3.60 -2.36 -6.48
CA VAL A 148 2.96 -2.52 -7.80
C VAL A 148 3.77 -1.84 -8.91
N ALA A 149 4.63 -0.87 -8.58
CA ALA A 149 5.47 -0.17 -9.53
C ALA A 149 6.66 -1.03 -9.96
#